data_9f87529168c053c95c89bfdcd49c222c
#
_entry.id   9f87529168c053c95c89bfdcd49c222c
#
_cell.length_a   1.000
_cell.length_b   1.000
_cell.length_c   1.000
_cell.angle_alpha   90.00
_cell.angle_beta   90.00
_cell.angle_gamma   90.00
#
_symmetry.space_group_name_H-M   'P 1'
#
loop_
_entity.id
_entity.type
_entity.pdbx_description
1 polymer ?
#
loop_
_entity_poly.entity_id
_entity_poly.type
_entity_poly.pdbx_seq_one_letter_code
_entity_poly.pdbx_strand_id
1 'polypeptide(L)'
;MKKLIGYFAVAALLGQLSTTAQAAATKPVRTGKGKLTFDTVPGWGLGKDGKSVLGGTHGGVVVDKNGNVYTSANKGVIVFSPDGKKLREFVTFQHTAMHDIEIREEGGVEYIYGARNKNREGVKFRASDGKIVMNLPFPKESGLNPIKFNPTAITVAPNGYIYLSDGYASNVIFVFDKQGKYKSHFGKKGNGLKEFNTAHGMTLDTRYNPARLLICDRNHKPKGRMLHYSLEGEFIGVVVGGLGMPTAVAIQGDYVAIPDLHGYVTILNKSNKIIAVLGKNPDPKKGRSYGIKQEDWVEGAFSGTHGSNWDKSGNLYVQDWNVSGRIMKLVRVK
;
A
#
# COMPACT_ATOMS: atom_id res chain seq x y z
N MET A 1 72.57 34.53 -37.31
CA MET A 1 72.40 34.03 -35.94
C MET A 1 70.91 34.30 -35.58
N LYS A 2 70.06 33.31 -35.69
CA LYS A 2 68.68 33.41 -35.28
C LYS A 2 68.48 32.39 -34.14
N LYS A 3 68.07 32.88 -32.94
CA LYS A 3 67.81 32.06 -31.80
C LYS A 3 66.38 31.51 -31.92
N LEU A 4 66.22 30.19 -31.92
CA LEU A 4 64.96 29.49 -31.72
C LEU A 4 64.63 29.46 -30.23
N ILE A 5 63.47 29.94 -29.84
CA ILE A 5 62.89 29.83 -28.51
C ILE A 5 61.85 28.69 -28.60
N GLY A 6 62.16 27.58 -27.89
CA GLY A 6 61.22 26.46 -27.76
C GLY A 6 60.22 26.73 -26.64
N TYR A 7 58.91 26.59 -26.93
CA TYR A 7 57.83 26.58 -25.94
C TYR A 7 57.58 25.14 -25.49
N PHE A 8 57.80 24.89 -24.23
CA PHE A 8 57.30 23.66 -23.58
C PHE A 8 55.85 23.89 -23.15
N ALA A 9 54.93 23.15 -23.75
CA ALA A 9 53.55 23.08 -23.26
C ALA A 9 53.43 22.03 -22.18
N VAL A 10 53.17 22.45 -20.95
CA VAL A 10 52.82 21.54 -19.82
C VAL A 10 51.33 21.27 -19.92
N ALA A 11 50.96 20.06 -20.32
CA ALA A 11 49.58 19.56 -20.25
C ALA A 11 49.27 19.15 -18.81
N ALA A 12 48.46 19.95 -18.10
CA ALA A 12 47.90 19.59 -16.82
C ALA A 12 46.75 18.63 -17.02
N LEU A 13 46.93 17.33 -16.69
CA LEU A 13 45.85 16.37 -16.57
C LEU A 13 45.05 16.69 -15.29
N LEU A 14 43.93 17.35 -15.43
CA LEU A 14 42.90 17.43 -14.39
C LEU A 14 42.16 16.10 -14.32
N GLY A 15 42.60 15.22 -13.44
CA GLY A 15 41.85 14.04 -13.06
C GLY A 15 40.59 14.44 -12.31
N GLN A 16 39.44 14.29 -12.96
CA GLN A 16 38.15 14.39 -12.29
C GLN A 16 38.02 13.20 -11.34
N LEU A 17 38.26 13.41 -10.06
CA LEU A 17 37.82 12.52 -8.99
C LEU A 17 36.30 12.60 -8.92
N SER A 18 35.62 11.66 -9.57
CA SER A 18 34.21 11.42 -9.32
C SER A 18 34.07 10.84 -7.93
N THR A 19 33.82 11.67 -6.94
CA THR A 19 33.37 11.25 -5.63
C THR A 19 31.95 10.69 -5.79
N THR A 20 31.83 9.39 -5.98
CA THR A 20 30.56 8.70 -5.73
C THR A 20 30.30 8.84 -4.23
N ALA A 21 29.42 9.75 -3.87
CA ALA A 21 28.90 9.83 -2.52
C ALA A 21 28.12 8.50 -2.28
N GLN A 22 28.79 7.53 -1.70
CA GLN A 22 28.18 6.32 -1.18
C GLN A 22 27.32 6.79 -0.01
N ALA A 23 25.98 6.82 -0.20
CA ALA A 23 25.07 7.15 0.87
C ALA A 23 25.40 6.26 2.06
N ALA A 24 25.79 6.86 3.18
CA ALA A 24 26.12 6.14 4.39
C ALA A 24 24.93 5.26 4.76
N ALA A 25 25.15 3.95 4.94
CA ALA A 25 24.12 3.02 5.38
C ALA A 25 23.53 3.58 6.68
N THR A 26 22.28 4.01 6.63
CA THR A 26 21.58 4.50 7.82
C THR A 26 21.40 3.34 8.80
N LYS A 27 21.53 3.62 10.11
CA LYS A 27 21.31 2.60 11.14
C LYS A 27 19.81 2.27 11.23
N PRO A 28 19.43 1.02 11.61
CA PRO A 28 18.05 0.72 11.94
C PRO A 28 17.49 1.68 12.98
N VAL A 29 16.24 2.09 12.79
CA VAL A 29 15.49 2.95 13.71
C VAL A 29 14.39 2.14 14.35
N ARG A 30 14.32 2.22 15.68
CA ARG A 30 13.31 1.52 16.47
C ARG A 30 12.02 2.33 16.55
N THR A 31 10.88 1.66 16.34
CA THR A 31 9.54 2.24 16.45
C THR A 31 8.57 1.28 17.14
N GLY A 32 7.47 1.81 17.66
CA GLY A 32 6.48 1.02 18.37
C GLY A 32 6.80 0.83 19.85
N LYS A 33 6.14 -0.12 20.51
CA LYS A 33 6.33 -0.43 21.94
C LYS A 33 5.89 -1.85 22.31
N GLY A 34 6.49 -2.38 23.38
CA GLY A 34 6.15 -3.70 23.91
C GLY A 34 6.29 -4.80 22.85
N LYS A 35 5.32 -5.69 22.77
CA LYS A 35 5.29 -6.79 21.78
C LYS A 35 5.20 -6.30 20.33
N LEU A 36 4.95 -5.01 20.09
CA LEU A 36 4.85 -4.37 18.79
C LEU A 36 5.97 -3.35 18.61
N THR A 37 7.16 -3.73 19.00
CA THR A 37 8.41 -3.01 18.74
C THR A 37 9.02 -3.56 17.45
N PHE A 38 9.47 -2.64 16.59
CA PHE A 38 10.04 -2.97 15.28
C PHE A 38 11.33 -2.18 15.05
N ASP A 39 12.26 -2.78 14.33
CA ASP A 39 13.43 -2.11 13.78
C ASP A 39 13.27 -2.01 12.26
N THR A 40 13.61 -0.84 11.69
CA THR A 40 13.62 -0.67 10.23
C THR A 40 14.76 -1.47 9.61
N VAL A 41 14.63 -1.78 8.31
CA VAL A 41 15.70 -2.34 7.48
C VAL A 41 16.14 -1.26 6.48
N PRO A 42 17.18 -0.48 6.79
CA PRO A 42 17.63 0.60 5.91
C PRO A 42 17.97 0.09 4.51
N GLY A 43 17.50 0.82 3.51
CA GLY A 43 17.77 0.47 2.11
C GLY A 43 16.95 -0.70 1.54
N TRP A 44 16.03 -1.30 2.32
CA TRP A 44 15.18 -2.38 1.81
C TRP A 44 14.36 -1.90 0.60
N GLY A 45 14.41 -2.64 -0.51
CA GLY A 45 13.68 -2.33 -1.74
C GLY A 45 14.34 -1.27 -2.63
N LEU A 46 15.54 -0.79 -2.29
CA LEU A 46 16.32 0.09 -3.15
C LEU A 46 17.14 -0.71 -4.18
N GLY A 47 17.47 -0.06 -5.28
CA GLY A 47 18.42 -0.57 -6.27
C GLY A 47 19.85 -0.62 -5.74
N LYS A 48 20.76 -1.24 -6.50
CA LYS A 48 22.19 -1.32 -6.17
C LYS A 48 22.86 0.07 -6.07
N ASP A 49 22.31 1.06 -6.73
CA ASP A 49 22.72 2.45 -6.70
C ASP A 49 22.13 3.24 -5.51
N GLY A 50 21.43 2.56 -4.61
CA GLY A 50 20.76 3.17 -3.46
C GLY A 50 19.48 3.96 -3.83
N LYS A 51 19.03 3.91 -5.08
CA LYS A 51 17.83 4.63 -5.53
C LYS A 51 16.59 3.75 -5.52
N SER A 52 15.43 4.36 -5.32
CA SER A 52 14.15 3.66 -5.45
C SER A 52 13.94 3.14 -6.87
N VAL A 53 13.53 1.88 -6.98
CA VAL A 53 13.18 1.24 -8.26
C VAL A 53 11.69 1.36 -8.58
N LEU A 54 10.89 1.99 -7.69
CA LEU A 54 9.43 2.02 -7.80
C LEU A 54 8.96 3.13 -8.74
N GLY A 55 9.59 4.31 -8.72
CA GLY A 55 8.96 5.53 -9.22
C GLY A 55 7.79 5.93 -8.32
N GLY A 56 6.92 6.81 -8.75
CA GLY A 56 5.79 7.25 -7.92
C GLY A 56 4.89 6.11 -7.44
N THR A 57 4.51 6.14 -6.16
CA THR A 57 3.67 5.13 -5.51
C THR A 57 2.36 5.71 -5.03
N HIS A 58 1.30 4.94 -5.20
CA HIS A 58 -0.05 5.20 -4.72
C HIS A 58 -0.83 3.88 -4.75
N GLY A 59 -0.48 2.96 -3.88
CA GLY A 59 -1.03 1.61 -4.01
C GLY A 59 -0.90 0.73 -2.77
N GLY A 60 -1.17 -0.55 -2.98
CA GLY A 60 -1.17 -1.58 -1.96
C GLY A 60 0.14 -2.36 -1.88
N VAL A 61 0.22 -3.17 -0.83
CA VAL A 61 1.31 -4.12 -0.57
C VAL A 61 0.70 -5.45 -0.20
N VAL A 62 1.21 -6.55 -0.77
CA VAL A 62 0.87 -7.92 -0.35
C VAL A 62 2.12 -8.79 -0.27
N VAL A 63 2.05 -9.87 0.52
CA VAL A 63 3.14 -10.81 0.72
C VAL A 63 2.66 -12.20 0.34
N ASP A 64 3.38 -12.89 -0.56
CA ASP A 64 3.05 -14.25 -0.98
C ASP A 64 3.48 -15.31 0.07
N LYS A 65 3.13 -16.55 -0.17
CA LYS A 65 3.46 -17.67 0.72
C LYS A 65 4.96 -17.92 0.90
N ASN A 66 5.78 -17.44 -0.03
CA ASN A 66 7.24 -17.54 -0.02
C ASN A 66 7.90 -16.33 0.65
N GLY A 67 7.10 -15.32 1.07
CA GLY A 67 7.58 -14.08 1.66
C GLY A 67 7.99 -13.02 0.63
N ASN A 68 7.74 -13.22 -0.67
CA ASN A 68 7.97 -12.18 -1.66
C ASN A 68 6.92 -11.07 -1.51
N VAL A 69 7.38 -9.84 -1.65
CA VAL A 69 6.57 -8.64 -1.44
C VAL A 69 6.19 -8.02 -2.77
N TYR A 70 4.92 -7.96 -3.04
CA TYR A 70 4.35 -7.27 -4.21
C TYR A 70 3.88 -5.90 -3.79
N THR A 71 4.26 -4.88 -4.52
CA THR A 71 3.82 -3.52 -4.27
C THR A 71 3.44 -2.83 -5.56
N SER A 72 2.30 -2.13 -5.55
CA SER A 72 1.84 -1.40 -6.73
C SER A 72 2.44 0.00 -6.78
N ALA A 73 2.90 0.38 -7.96
CA ALA A 73 3.44 1.69 -8.28
C ALA A 73 2.75 2.24 -9.55
N ASN A 74 3.01 3.48 -9.90
CA ASN A 74 2.37 4.08 -11.09
C ASN A 74 2.68 3.30 -12.38
N LYS A 75 3.88 2.73 -12.48
CA LYS A 75 4.31 1.96 -13.65
C LYS A 75 3.82 0.50 -13.68
N GLY A 76 3.31 -0.02 -12.57
CA GLY A 76 2.87 -1.41 -12.48
C GLY A 76 3.09 -2.01 -11.10
N VAL A 77 3.19 -3.35 -11.03
CA VAL A 77 3.44 -4.10 -9.80
C VAL A 77 4.89 -4.57 -9.77
N ILE A 78 5.61 -4.25 -8.72
CA ILE A 78 7.00 -4.62 -8.52
C ILE A 78 7.07 -5.69 -7.43
N VAL A 79 7.91 -6.71 -7.63
CA VAL A 79 8.05 -7.85 -6.73
C VAL A 79 9.46 -7.88 -6.17
N PHE A 80 9.55 -7.93 -4.84
CA PHE A 80 10.80 -8.04 -4.10
C PHE A 80 10.87 -9.38 -3.38
N SER A 81 12.09 -9.89 -3.22
CA SER A 81 12.38 -10.98 -2.28
C SER A 81 12.28 -10.50 -0.83
N PRO A 82 12.24 -11.42 0.15
CA PRO A 82 12.21 -11.06 1.57
C PRO A 82 13.38 -10.17 2.04
N ASP A 83 14.52 -10.26 1.36
CA ASP A 83 15.73 -9.44 1.61
C ASP A 83 15.75 -8.10 0.84
N GLY A 84 14.68 -7.80 0.07
CA GLY A 84 14.49 -6.50 -0.58
C GLY A 84 15.07 -6.39 -1.99
N LYS A 85 15.56 -7.48 -2.59
CA LYS A 85 16.00 -7.47 -3.99
C LYS A 85 14.82 -7.50 -4.93
N LYS A 86 14.82 -6.64 -5.94
CA LYS A 86 13.82 -6.71 -7.01
C LYS A 86 13.97 -8.02 -7.78
N LEU A 87 12.92 -8.85 -7.79
CA LEU A 87 12.86 -10.11 -8.50
C LEU A 87 12.32 -9.96 -9.92
N ARG A 88 11.19 -9.25 -10.05
CA ARG A 88 10.47 -9.02 -11.31
C ARG A 88 9.53 -7.85 -11.20
N GLU A 89 8.94 -7.48 -12.33
CA GLU A 89 7.89 -6.47 -12.39
C GLU A 89 6.85 -6.82 -13.46
N PHE A 90 5.61 -6.40 -13.24
CA PHE A 90 4.51 -6.49 -14.19
C PHE A 90 4.13 -5.06 -14.58
N VAL A 91 4.51 -4.64 -15.79
CA VAL A 91 4.41 -3.24 -16.24
C VAL A 91 3.53 -3.06 -17.48
N THR A 92 2.69 -4.05 -17.80
CA THR A 92 1.71 -3.88 -18.87
C THR A 92 0.62 -2.91 -18.44
N PHE A 93 -0.15 -2.38 -19.38
CA PHE A 93 -1.25 -1.46 -19.09
C PHE A 93 -2.20 -2.01 -18.01
N GLN A 94 -2.49 -3.33 -18.02
CA GLN A 94 -3.38 -3.97 -17.05
C GLN A 94 -2.83 -3.99 -15.62
N HIS A 95 -1.51 -3.82 -15.43
CA HIS A 95 -0.88 -3.81 -14.11
C HIS A 95 -0.66 -2.39 -13.55
N THR A 96 -0.98 -1.35 -14.31
CA THR A 96 -0.81 0.04 -13.87
C THR A 96 -2.01 0.54 -13.06
N ALA A 97 -1.80 1.63 -12.32
CA ALA A 97 -2.84 2.34 -11.58
C ALA A 97 -3.60 1.49 -10.55
N MET A 98 -2.97 0.46 -10.00
CA MET A 98 -3.53 -0.33 -8.91
C MET A 98 -3.44 0.45 -7.61
N HIS A 99 -4.58 1.00 -7.18
CA HIS A 99 -4.71 1.77 -5.96
C HIS A 99 -4.67 0.89 -4.71
N ASP A 100 -5.14 -0.35 -4.84
CA ASP A 100 -5.06 -1.38 -3.80
C ASP A 100 -4.86 -2.75 -4.43
N ILE A 101 -4.22 -3.67 -3.71
CA ILE A 101 -4.05 -5.06 -4.12
C ILE A 101 -4.26 -5.99 -2.92
N GLU A 102 -4.84 -7.16 -3.19
CA GLU A 102 -4.98 -8.25 -2.24
C GLU A 102 -4.51 -9.57 -2.88
N ILE A 103 -3.90 -10.47 -2.09
CA ILE A 103 -3.45 -11.78 -2.54
C ILE A 103 -4.29 -12.89 -1.92
N ARG A 104 -4.69 -13.87 -2.74
CA ARG A 104 -5.42 -15.06 -2.31
C ARG A 104 -4.88 -16.31 -3.00
N GLU A 105 -4.83 -17.41 -2.25
CA GLU A 105 -4.57 -18.74 -2.82
C GLU A 105 -5.89 -19.42 -3.18
N GLU A 106 -5.96 -19.94 -4.40
CA GLU A 106 -7.11 -20.64 -4.94
C GLU A 106 -6.61 -21.88 -5.68
N GLY A 107 -6.94 -23.08 -5.18
CA GLY A 107 -6.51 -24.32 -5.79
C GLY A 107 -4.99 -24.48 -5.89
N GLY A 108 -4.23 -23.99 -4.91
CA GLY A 108 -2.77 -24.05 -4.88
C GLY A 108 -2.06 -22.94 -5.67
N VAL A 109 -2.79 -22.08 -6.37
CA VAL A 109 -2.27 -20.94 -7.14
C VAL A 109 -2.58 -19.64 -6.42
N GLU A 110 -1.57 -18.77 -6.27
CA GLU A 110 -1.76 -17.42 -5.71
C GLU A 110 -2.17 -16.45 -6.82
N TYR A 111 -3.24 -15.71 -6.55
CA TYR A 111 -3.75 -14.63 -7.39
C TYR A 111 -3.72 -13.31 -6.65
N ILE A 112 -3.43 -12.25 -7.40
CA ILE A 112 -3.55 -10.87 -6.92
C ILE A 112 -4.80 -10.26 -7.54
N TYR A 113 -5.63 -9.69 -6.67
CA TYR A 113 -6.76 -8.86 -7.02
C TYR A 113 -6.35 -7.40 -6.88
N GLY A 114 -6.69 -6.55 -7.84
CA GLY A 114 -6.31 -5.15 -7.85
C GLY A 114 -7.50 -4.22 -8.12
N ALA A 115 -7.60 -3.14 -7.35
CA ALA A 115 -8.52 -2.04 -7.61
C ALA A 115 -7.80 -0.98 -8.46
N ARG A 116 -8.17 -0.83 -9.73
CA ARG A 116 -7.52 0.09 -10.68
C ARG A 116 -8.30 1.39 -10.80
N ASN A 117 -7.96 2.37 -9.98
CA ASN A 117 -8.74 3.60 -9.87
C ASN A 117 -8.78 4.42 -11.17
N LYS A 118 -7.64 4.68 -11.81
CA LYS A 118 -7.58 5.46 -13.06
C LYS A 118 -8.18 4.71 -14.26
N ASN A 119 -8.17 3.38 -14.22
CA ASN A 119 -8.70 2.53 -15.29
C ASN A 119 -10.16 2.12 -15.04
N ARG A 120 -10.70 2.45 -13.86
CA ARG A 120 -12.11 2.25 -13.51
C ARG A 120 -12.55 0.79 -13.60
N GLU A 121 -11.78 -0.10 -13.01
CA GLU A 121 -12.08 -1.54 -12.95
C GLU A 121 -11.38 -2.22 -11.78
N GLY A 122 -11.81 -3.42 -11.45
CA GLY A 122 -11.01 -4.39 -10.72
C GLY A 122 -10.36 -5.37 -11.68
N VAL A 123 -9.26 -6.00 -11.27
CA VAL A 123 -8.60 -7.06 -12.05
C VAL A 123 -8.18 -8.20 -11.12
N LYS A 124 -8.07 -9.41 -11.70
CA LYS A 124 -7.42 -10.56 -11.07
C LYS A 124 -6.31 -11.05 -11.98
N PHE A 125 -5.12 -11.29 -11.44
CA PHE A 125 -4.01 -11.84 -12.18
C PHE A 125 -3.23 -12.85 -11.34
N ARG A 126 -2.54 -13.77 -12.01
CA ARG A 126 -1.72 -14.79 -11.35
C ARG A 126 -0.43 -14.16 -10.81
N ALA A 127 -0.13 -14.39 -9.52
CA ALA A 127 1.01 -13.80 -8.85
C ALA A 127 2.36 -14.21 -9.43
N SER A 128 2.47 -15.44 -9.96
CA SER A 128 3.74 -16.00 -10.47
C SER A 128 4.24 -15.32 -11.75
N ASP A 129 3.34 -14.95 -12.67
CA ASP A 129 3.69 -14.47 -14.03
C ASP A 129 2.92 -13.23 -14.49
N GLY A 130 1.99 -12.73 -13.67
CA GLY A 130 1.19 -11.55 -13.99
C GLY A 130 0.07 -11.78 -15.01
N LYS A 131 -0.22 -13.05 -15.41
CA LYS A 131 -1.28 -13.32 -16.38
C LYS A 131 -2.63 -12.86 -15.85
N ILE A 132 -3.25 -11.89 -16.54
CA ILE A 132 -4.61 -11.43 -16.23
C ILE A 132 -5.60 -12.59 -16.52
N VAL A 133 -6.44 -12.88 -15.52
CA VAL A 133 -7.43 -13.97 -15.62
C VAL A 133 -8.87 -13.48 -15.45
N MET A 134 -9.07 -12.25 -14.95
CA MET A 134 -10.38 -11.65 -14.81
C MET A 134 -10.31 -10.14 -14.81
N ASN A 135 -11.28 -9.49 -15.43
CA ASN A 135 -11.56 -8.07 -15.28
C ASN A 135 -12.94 -7.90 -14.61
N LEU A 136 -13.04 -6.89 -13.74
CA LEU A 136 -14.26 -6.50 -13.05
C LEU A 136 -14.60 -5.06 -13.48
N PRO A 137 -15.28 -4.87 -14.62
CA PRO A 137 -15.68 -3.56 -15.09
C PRO A 137 -16.78 -2.99 -14.19
N PHE A 138 -17.14 -1.72 -14.41
CA PHE A 138 -18.30 -1.13 -13.76
C PHE A 138 -19.56 -1.97 -14.03
N PRO A 139 -20.28 -2.42 -12.99
CA PRO A 139 -21.48 -3.22 -13.16
C PRO A 139 -22.67 -2.33 -13.57
N LYS A 140 -23.02 -2.35 -14.85
CA LYS A 140 -24.13 -1.54 -15.39
C LYS A 140 -25.47 -1.88 -14.73
N GLU A 141 -25.64 -3.13 -14.32
CA GLU A 141 -26.82 -3.65 -13.62
C GLU A 141 -27.06 -3.01 -12.25
N SER A 142 -26.03 -2.34 -11.70
CA SER A 142 -26.18 -1.60 -10.43
C SER A 142 -27.10 -0.39 -10.50
N GLY A 143 -27.38 0.12 -11.70
CA GLY A 143 -28.14 1.36 -11.88
C GLY A 143 -27.42 2.64 -11.49
N LEU A 144 -26.14 2.54 -11.08
CA LEU A 144 -25.31 3.69 -10.69
C LEU A 144 -24.64 4.34 -11.92
N ASN A 145 -24.05 5.52 -11.71
CA ASN A 145 -23.42 6.27 -12.79
C ASN A 145 -21.99 5.77 -13.08
N PRO A 146 -21.72 5.17 -14.26
CA PRO A 146 -20.40 4.64 -14.62
C PRO A 146 -19.33 5.71 -14.80
N ILE A 147 -19.71 6.96 -15.13
CA ILE A 147 -18.74 8.03 -15.47
C ILE A 147 -17.83 8.38 -14.28
N LYS A 148 -18.35 8.19 -13.07
CA LYS A 148 -17.62 8.52 -11.84
C LYS A 148 -16.94 7.30 -11.18
N PHE A 149 -17.11 6.08 -11.73
CA PHE A 149 -16.55 4.86 -11.13
C PHE A 149 -15.03 5.00 -10.90
N ASN A 150 -14.61 4.86 -9.66
CA ASN A 150 -13.23 5.11 -9.25
C ASN A 150 -12.88 4.26 -8.02
N PRO A 151 -12.58 2.95 -8.25
CA PRO A 151 -12.38 1.99 -7.19
C PRO A 151 -11.12 2.28 -6.35
N THR A 152 -11.25 2.02 -5.04
CA THR A 152 -10.19 2.32 -4.05
C THR A 152 -9.64 1.09 -3.36
N ALA A 153 -10.44 0.04 -3.15
CA ALA A 153 -10.00 -1.17 -2.48
C ALA A 153 -10.71 -2.40 -3.02
N ILE A 154 -10.08 -3.56 -2.84
CA ILE A 154 -10.63 -4.85 -3.23
C ILE A 154 -10.30 -5.87 -2.15
N THR A 155 -11.26 -6.77 -1.83
CA THR A 155 -11.03 -7.92 -0.95
C THR A 155 -11.87 -9.12 -1.38
N VAL A 156 -11.47 -10.32 -0.97
CA VAL A 156 -12.11 -11.58 -1.37
C VAL A 156 -12.46 -12.40 -0.14
N ALA A 157 -13.72 -12.80 -0.04
CA ALA A 157 -14.19 -13.68 1.03
C ALA A 157 -13.86 -15.16 0.77
N PRO A 158 -13.92 -16.03 1.81
CA PRO A 158 -13.63 -17.46 1.66
C PRO A 158 -14.54 -18.20 0.67
N ASN A 159 -15.75 -17.73 0.44
CA ASN A 159 -16.69 -18.25 -0.56
C ASN A 159 -16.36 -17.81 -2.00
N GLY A 160 -15.30 -17.02 -2.17
CA GLY A 160 -14.86 -16.48 -3.46
C GLY A 160 -15.56 -15.19 -3.88
N TYR A 161 -16.48 -14.65 -3.07
CA TYR A 161 -17.10 -13.37 -3.37
C TYR A 161 -16.08 -12.23 -3.28
N ILE A 162 -16.14 -11.33 -4.26
CA ILE A 162 -15.21 -10.22 -4.43
C ILE A 162 -15.94 -8.93 -4.07
N TYR A 163 -15.34 -8.14 -3.20
CA TYR A 163 -15.82 -6.83 -2.76
C TYR A 163 -14.93 -5.74 -3.34
N LEU A 164 -15.50 -4.83 -4.11
CA LEU A 164 -14.79 -3.73 -4.78
C LEU A 164 -15.37 -2.40 -4.31
N SER A 165 -14.59 -1.63 -3.58
CA SER A 165 -15.01 -0.32 -3.07
C SER A 165 -14.88 0.76 -4.12
N ASP A 166 -15.95 1.53 -4.36
CA ASP A 166 -15.96 2.73 -5.21
C ASP A 166 -15.81 4.00 -4.36
N GLY A 167 -14.77 4.05 -3.53
CA GLY A 167 -14.61 5.06 -2.48
C GLY A 167 -14.32 6.46 -2.99
N TYR A 168 -13.78 6.63 -4.19
CA TYR A 168 -13.56 7.96 -4.78
C TYR A 168 -14.75 8.49 -5.58
N ALA A 169 -15.83 7.72 -5.68
CA ALA A 169 -17.04 8.16 -6.39
C ALA A 169 -18.30 7.96 -5.58
N SER A 170 -19.00 6.83 -5.77
CA SER A 170 -20.32 6.58 -5.15
C SER A 170 -20.25 6.25 -3.67
N ASN A 171 -19.11 5.80 -3.17
CA ASN A 171 -18.95 5.28 -1.81
C ASN A 171 -19.83 4.04 -1.52
N VAL A 172 -20.05 3.22 -2.52
CA VAL A 172 -20.64 1.89 -2.38
C VAL A 172 -19.55 0.81 -2.45
N ILE A 173 -19.85 -0.35 -1.91
CA ILE A 173 -19.08 -1.57 -2.06
C ILE A 173 -19.83 -2.47 -3.02
N PHE A 174 -19.29 -2.70 -4.21
CA PHE A 174 -19.82 -3.67 -5.17
C PHE A 174 -19.46 -5.08 -4.76
N VAL A 175 -20.40 -5.99 -4.91
CA VAL A 175 -20.25 -7.42 -4.62
C VAL A 175 -20.36 -8.20 -5.92
N PHE A 176 -19.32 -8.99 -6.21
CA PHE A 176 -19.28 -9.91 -7.35
C PHE A 176 -19.12 -11.35 -6.84
N ASP A 177 -19.62 -12.32 -7.60
CA ASP A 177 -19.32 -13.72 -7.32
C ASP A 177 -17.90 -14.10 -7.78
N LYS A 178 -17.51 -15.34 -7.52
CA LYS A 178 -16.17 -15.86 -7.87
C LYS A 178 -15.86 -15.90 -9.38
N GLN A 179 -16.88 -15.75 -10.22
CA GLN A 179 -16.76 -15.63 -11.68
C GLN A 179 -16.69 -14.16 -12.13
N GLY A 180 -16.77 -13.19 -11.21
CA GLY A 180 -16.79 -11.76 -11.51
C GLY A 180 -18.12 -11.23 -11.97
N LYS A 181 -19.22 -11.97 -11.78
CA LYS A 181 -20.58 -11.52 -12.08
C LYS A 181 -21.11 -10.67 -10.92
N TYR A 182 -21.62 -9.48 -11.22
CA TYR A 182 -22.25 -8.60 -10.25
C TYR A 182 -23.44 -9.28 -9.54
N LYS A 183 -23.51 -9.07 -8.23
CA LYS A 183 -24.58 -9.61 -7.36
C LYS A 183 -25.40 -8.51 -6.70
N SER A 184 -24.72 -7.56 -6.06
CA SER A 184 -25.33 -6.50 -5.29
C SER A 184 -24.32 -5.38 -5.00
N HIS A 185 -24.77 -4.35 -4.33
CA HIS A 185 -23.91 -3.37 -3.69
C HIS A 185 -24.57 -2.86 -2.40
N PHE A 186 -23.75 -2.30 -1.51
CA PHE A 186 -24.21 -1.68 -0.28
C PHE A 186 -23.36 -0.44 0.06
N GLY A 187 -23.83 0.33 1.05
CA GLY A 187 -23.22 1.60 1.42
C GLY A 187 -23.73 2.75 0.59
N LYS A 188 -23.40 3.94 1.01
CA LYS A 188 -23.68 5.20 0.29
C LYS A 188 -22.80 6.31 0.81
N LYS A 189 -22.66 7.38 0.03
CA LYS A 189 -21.90 8.57 0.40
C LYS A 189 -22.59 9.36 1.50
N GLY A 190 -21.82 9.74 2.55
CA GLY A 190 -22.31 10.60 3.63
C GLY A 190 -21.41 10.54 4.87
N ASN A 191 -21.87 11.15 5.95
CA ASN A 191 -21.20 11.13 7.26
C ASN A 191 -22.07 10.51 8.37
N GLY A 192 -23.20 9.90 8.01
CA GLY A 192 -24.04 9.17 8.95
C GLY A 192 -23.37 7.88 9.46
N LEU A 193 -24.00 7.23 10.42
CA LEU A 193 -23.47 6.06 11.10
C LEU A 193 -23.11 4.91 10.11
N LYS A 194 -23.98 4.66 9.14
CA LYS A 194 -23.86 3.59 8.14
C LYS A 194 -23.41 4.09 6.75
N GLU A 195 -22.85 5.30 6.69
CA GLU A 195 -22.44 5.94 5.45
C GLU A 195 -20.92 6.03 5.38
N PHE A 196 -20.40 6.26 4.18
CA PHE A 196 -18.97 6.45 3.95
C PHE A 196 -18.68 7.84 3.38
N ASN A 197 -17.66 8.48 3.93
CA ASN A 197 -16.99 9.59 3.29
C ASN A 197 -15.59 9.14 2.87
N THR A 198 -15.52 8.53 1.70
CA THR A 198 -14.39 7.80 1.13
C THR A 198 -14.17 6.43 1.81
N ALA A 199 -14.91 5.42 1.36
CA ALA A 199 -14.62 4.01 1.63
C ALA A 199 -13.30 3.63 0.96
N HIS A 200 -12.14 3.83 1.66
CA HIS A 200 -10.82 3.87 1.02
C HIS A 200 -10.13 2.52 0.99
N GLY A 201 -9.72 1.99 2.11
CA GLY A 201 -9.11 0.66 2.24
C GLY A 201 -10.10 -0.33 2.83
N MET A 202 -9.96 -1.61 2.50
CA MET A 202 -10.83 -2.67 2.97
C MET A 202 -10.09 -3.99 3.04
N THR A 203 -10.41 -4.83 4.04
CA THR A 203 -9.96 -6.22 4.10
C THR A 203 -10.99 -7.08 4.80
N LEU A 204 -10.83 -8.40 4.67
CA LEU A 204 -11.61 -9.38 5.41
C LEU A 204 -11.05 -9.54 6.83
N ASP A 205 -11.86 -9.24 7.85
CA ASP A 205 -11.51 -9.42 9.25
C ASP A 205 -11.86 -10.82 9.74
N THR A 206 -10.87 -11.71 9.66
CA THR A 206 -10.97 -13.11 10.09
C THR A 206 -10.76 -13.31 11.58
N ARG A 207 -10.58 -12.25 12.36
CA ARG A 207 -10.54 -12.32 13.84
C ARG A 207 -11.90 -12.65 14.43
N TYR A 208 -12.95 -12.52 13.61
CA TYR A 208 -14.35 -12.82 13.95
C TYR A 208 -14.87 -14.04 13.17
N ASN A 209 -15.81 -14.73 13.77
CA ASN A 209 -16.56 -15.80 13.12
C ASN A 209 -18.07 -15.56 13.34
N PRO A 210 -18.86 -15.27 12.27
CA PRO A 210 -18.41 -15.16 10.88
C PRO A 210 -17.46 -13.99 10.65
N ALA A 211 -16.63 -14.11 9.59
CA ALA A 211 -15.72 -13.06 9.17
C ALA A 211 -16.49 -11.80 8.73
N ARG A 212 -15.85 -10.64 8.84
CA ARG A 212 -16.46 -9.33 8.57
C ARG A 212 -15.62 -8.54 7.57
N LEU A 213 -16.23 -7.60 6.89
CA LEU A 213 -15.50 -6.58 6.14
C LEU A 213 -15.07 -5.49 7.12
N LEU A 214 -13.78 -5.16 7.15
CA LEU A 214 -13.21 -4.04 7.89
C LEU A 214 -12.83 -2.95 6.90
N ILE A 215 -13.50 -1.80 6.98
CA ILE A 215 -13.50 -0.76 5.96
C ILE A 215 -13.03 0.57 6.54
N CYS A 216 -12.07 1.23 5.87
CA CYS A 216 -11.62 2.58 6.18
C CYS A 216 -12.65 3.61 5.69
N ASP A 217 -13.32 4.32 6.57
CA ASP A 217 -14.08 5.53 6.26
C ASP A 217 -13.17 6.74 6.46
N ARG A 218 -12.32 6.99 5.41
CA ARG A 218 -11.14 7.85 5.49
C ARG A 218 -11.43 9.30 5.83
N ASN A 219 -12.41 9.89 5.15
CA ASN A 219 -12.72 11.31 5.26
C ASN A 219 -13.93 11.60 6.15
N HIS A 220 -14.36 10.63 6.96
CA HIS A 220 -15.44 10.85 7.94
C HIS A 220 -15.17 12.09 8.81
N LYS A 221 -16.20 12.82 9.16
CA LYS A 221 -16.12 14.02 9.99
C LYS A 221 -16.56 13.73 11.42
N PRO A 222 -15.85 14.26 12.45
CA PRO A 222 -14.69 15.17 12.37
C PRO A 222 -13.35 14.47 12.07
N LYS A 223 -13.27 13.13 12.17
CA LYS A 223 -12.05 12.33 11.96
C LYS A 223 -12.38 10.98 11.35
N GLY A 224 -11.41 10.40 10.62
CA GLY A 224 -11.52 9.07 10.03
C GLY A 224 -11.86 7.99 11.06
N ARG A 225 -12.46 6.91 10.56
CA ARG A 225 -12.88 5.77 11.37
C ARG A 225 -12.78 4.46 10.60
N MET A 226 -12.87 3.34 11.32
CA MET A 226 -13.01 2.00 10.74
C MET A 226 -14.40 1.46 11.04
N LEU A 227 -15.02 0.82 10.06
CA LEU A 227 -16.35 0.25 10.17
C LEU A 227 -16.33 -1.26 9.91
N HIS A 228 -17.15 -2.02 10.65
CA HIS A 228 -17.46 -3.41 10.34
C HIS A 228 -18.80 -3.51 9.60
N TYR A 229 -18.78 -4.31 8.54
CA TYR A 229 -19.97 -4.79 7.82
C TYR A 229 -19.92 -6.31 7.73
N SER A 230 -21.10 -6.94 7.66
CA SER A 230 -21.19 -8.36 7.31
C SER A 230 -20.83 -8.58 5.84
N LEU A 231 -20.69 -9.83 5.43
CA LEU A 231 -20.47 -10.19 4.02
C LEU A 231 -21.72 -9.93 3.16
N GLU A 232 -22.88 -9.83 3.78
CA GLU A 232 -24.17 -9.49 3.14
C GLU A 232 -24.37 -7.97 3.02
N GLY A 233 -23.45 -7.15 3.60
CA GLY A 233 -23.52 -5.69 3.55
C GLY A 233 -24.29 -5.05 4.69
N GLU A 234 -24.57 -5.80 5.77
CA GLU A 234 -25.20 -5.27 6.97
C GLU A 234 -24.20 -4.55 7.85
N PHE A 235 -24.52 -3.34 8.29
CA PHE A 235 -23.69 -2.58 9.21
C PHE A 235 -23.64 -3.24 10.59
N ILE A 236 -22.44 -3.53 11.10
CA ILE A 236 -22.24 -4.14 12.41
C ILE A 236 -21.87 -3.10 13.46
N GLY A 237 -20.98 -2.15 13.13
CA GLY A 237 -20.56 -1.15 14.10
C GLY A 237 -19.32 -0.37 13.70
N VAL A 238 -19.01 0.64 14.53
CA VAL A 238 -17.76 1.40 14.48
C VAL A 238 -16.71 0.63 15.27
N VAL A 239 -15.60 0.28 14.63
CA VAL A 239 -14.48 -0.45 15.24
C VAL A 239 -13.59 0.47 16.06
N VAL A 240 -13.19 1.57 15.46
CA VAL A 240 -12.39 2.63 16.06
C VAL A 240 -12.64 3.93 15.32
N GLY A 241 -12.72 5.02 16.05
CA GLY A 241 -12.81 6.38 15.51
C GLY A 241 -11.62 7.23 15.93
N GLY A 242 -11.64 8.50 15.55
CA GLY A 242 -10.59 9.45 15.94
C GLY A 242 -9.29 9.29 15.18
N LEU A 243 -9.28 8.49 14.09
CA LEU A 243 -8.14 8.32 13.19
C LEU A 243 -7.93 9.60 12.35
N GLY A 244 -6.75 9.75 11.77
CA GLY A 244 -6.48 10.83 10.83
C GLY A 244 -7.17 10.57 9.49
N MET A 245 -6.42 10.02 8.55
CA MET A 245 -6.89 9.62 7.21
C MET A 245 -6.48 8.16 6.94
N PRO A 246 -7.20 7.16 7.49
CA PRO A 246 -6.86 5.75 7.30
C PRO A 246 -6.94 5.37 5.81
N THR A 247 -5.89 4.73 5.30
CA THR A 247 -5.74 4.44 3.86
C THR A 247 -5.91 2.98 3.51
N ALA A 248 -5.40 2.10 4.33
CA ALA A 248 -5.47 0.66 4.13
C ALA A 248 -5.66 -0.06 5.46
N VAL A 249 -5.76 -1.36 5.40
CA VAL A 249 -5.85 -2.20 6.58
C VAL A 249 -5.25 -3.58 6.30
N ALA A 250 -4.40 -4.05 7.21
CA ALA A 250 -3.81 -5.39 7.14
C ALA A 250 -3.92 -6.09 8.49
N ILE A 251 -4.27 -7.37 8.48
CA ILE A 251 -4.51 -8.16 9.69
C ILE A 251 -3.51 -9.30 9.79
N GLN A 252 -2.97 -9.51 10.99
CA GLN A 252 -2.18 -10.67 11.34
C GLN A 252 -2.50 -11.13 12.76
N GLY A 253 -3.06 -12.35 12.88
CA GLY A 253 -3.53 -12.85 14.17
C GLY A 253 -4.50 -11.87 14.81
N ASP A 254 -4.19 -11.41 16.01
CA ASP A 254 -5.01 -10.46 16.76
C ASP A 254 -4.77 -8.99 16.43
N TYR A 255 -3.78 -8.69 15.57
CA TYR A 255 -3.34 -7.31 15.29
C TYR A 255 -3.86 -6.79 13.97
N VAL A 256 -4.22 -5.50 13.96
CA VAL A 256 -4.63 -4.75 12.78
C VAL A 256 -3.68 -3.58 12.58
N ALA A 257 -3.02 -3.52 11.44
CA ALA A 257 -2.25 -2.36 11.01
C ALA A 257 -3.12 -1.48 10.12
N ILE A 258 -3.20 -0.20 10.46
CA ILE A 258 -3.96 0.83 9.75
C ILE A 258 -2.99 1.93 9.34
N PRO A 259 -2.47 1.93 8.12
CA PRO A 259 -1.75 3.07 7.56
C PRO A 259 -2.62 4.33 7.55
N ASP A 260 -2.01 5.47 7.82
CA ASP A 260 -2.66 6.78 7.83
C ASP A 260 -1.90 7.76 6.95
N LEU A 261 -2.59 8.46 6.08
CA LEU A 261 -1.96 9.38 5.11
C LEU A 261 -1.15 10.50 5.76
N HIS A 262 -1.32 10.74 7.06
CA HIS A 262 -0.48 11.68 7.82
C HIS A 262 0.90 11.12 8.18
N GLY A 263 1.29 9.95 7.65
CA GLY A 263 2.64 9.40 7.79
C GLY A 263 2.87 8.62 9.09
N TYR A 264 1.98 7.72 9.43
CA TYR A 264 2.14 6.76 10.53
C TYR A 264 1.27 5.51 10.31
N VAL A 265 1.51 4.47 11.08
CA VAL A 265 0.66 3.26 11.12
C VAL A 265 0.12 3.07 12.53
N THR A 266 -1.20 3.02 12.66
CA THR A 266 -1.87 2.70 13.92
C THR A 266 -2.04 1.19 14.04
N ILE A 267 -1.72 0.60 15.20
CA ILE A 267 -1.93 -0.82 15.46
C ILE A 267 -3.03 -0.99 16.49
N LEU A 268 -4.04 -1.82 16.14
CA LEU A 268 -5.08 -2.27 17.07
C LEU A 268 -4.78 -3.69 17.55
N ASN A 269 -5.28 -4.02 18.76
CA ASN A 269 -5.34 -5.39 19.28
C ASN A 269 -6.68 -6.06 18.93
N LYS A 270 -6.87 -7.31 19.38
CA LYS A 270 -8.12 -8.09 19.20
C LYS A 270 -9.37 -7.37 19.71
N SER A 271 -9.26 -6.56 20.77
CA SER A 271 -10.37 -5.76 21.31
C SER A 271 -10.53 -4.40 20.62
N ASN A 272 -9.88 -4.20 19.47
CA ASN A 272 -9.89 -2.96 18.67
C ASN A 272 -9.37 -1.72 19.41
N LYS A 273 -8.58 -1.90 20.47
CA LYS A 273 -7.91 -0.80 21.18
C LYS A 273 -6.60 -0.46 20.46
N ILE A 274 -6.32 0.84 20.30
CA ILE A 274 -5.03 1.34 19.80
C ILE A 274 -3.95 1.00 20.82
N ILE A 275 -2.94 0.23 20.41
CA ILE A 275 -1.86 -0.23 21.28
C ILE A 275 -0.47 0.23 20.85
N ALA A 276 -0.31 0.68 19.59
CA ALA A 276 0.92 1.28 19.11
C ALA A 276 0.65 2.24 17.94
N VAL A 277 1.56 3.17 17.74
CA VAL A 277 1.67 4.02 16.54
C VAL A 277 3.12 3.91 16.07
N LEU A 278 3.32 3.57 14.79
CA LEU A 278 4.63 3.31 14.20
C LEU A 278 5.01 4.42 13.23
N GLY A 279 6.28 4.77 13.20
CA GLY A 279 6.90 5.57 12.15
C GLY A 279 6.36 6.99 11.99
N LYS A 280 5.75 7.57 13.05
CA LYS A 280 5.21 8.94 12.99
C LYS A 280 6.34 9.93 12.66
N ASN A 281 6.12 10.73 11.62
CA ASN A 281 7.10 11.74 11.22
C ASN A 281 7.26 12.80 12.33
N PRO A 282 8.49 13.10 12.76
CA PRO A 282 8.74 14.16 13.75
C PRO A 282 8.40 15.56 13.21
N ASP A 283 8.50 15.76 11.88
CA ASP A 283 8.04 16.98 11.22
C ASP A 283 6.60 16.77 10.67
N PRO A 284 5.58 17.38 11.29
CA PRO A 284 4.20 17.21 10.86
C PRO A 284 3.94 17.80 9.46
N LYS A 285 4.79 18.71 8.97
CA LYS A 285 4.69 19.27 7.62
C LYS A 285 5.07 18.26 6.54
N LYS A 286 5.87 17.25 6.90
CA LYS A 286 6.23 16.14 6.01
C LYS A 286 5.19 15.02 6.00
N GLY A 287 4.23 15.01 6.90
CA GLY A 287 3.06 14.13 6.85
C GLY A 287 2.09 14.55 5.75
N ARG A 288 1.44 13.55 5.08
CA ARG A 288 0.50 13.77 3.97
C ARG A 288 1.13 14.51 2.78
N SER A 289 2.40 14.24 2.49
CA SER A 289 3.12 14.90 1.40
C SER A 289 3.57 13.91 0.34
N TYR A 290 2.96 14.00 -0.85
CA TYR A 290 3.37 13.22 -2.03
C TYR A 290 4.75 13.61 -2.56
N GLY A 291 5.08 14.90 -2.49
CA GLY A 291 6.25 15.51 -3.13
C GLY A 291 7.59 15.30 -2.42
N ILE A 292 7.63 14.53 -1.32
CA ILE A 292 8.89 14.26 -0.60
C ILE A 292 9.80 13.42 -1.51
N LYS A 293 10.97 13.98 -1.82
CA LYS A 293 11.98 13.32 -2.64
C LYS A 293 12.77 12.32 -1.80
N GLN A 294 13.49 11.42 -2.48
CA GLN A 294 14.27 10.37 -1.79
C GLN A 294 15.34 10.95 -0.86
N GLU A 295 16.01 12.02 -1.25
CA GLU A 295 17.02 12.71 -0.44
C GLU A 295 16.49 13.28 0.88
N ASP A 296 15.17 13.52 0.96
CA ASP A 296 14.48 14.04 2.15
C ASP A 296 13.87 12.94 3.04
N TRP A 297 14.02 11.66 2.68
CA TRP A 297 13.49 10.59 3.50
C TRP A 297 14.21 10.51 4.83
N VAL A 298 13.44 10.34 5.88
CA VAL A 298 13.97 10.08 7.23
C VAL A 298 13.76 8.61 7.54
N GLU A 299 14.82 7.91 7.93
CA GLU A 299 14.72 6.51 8.32
C GLU A 299 13.83 6.37 9.56
N GLY A 300 12.92 5.41 9.54
CA GLY A 300 11.97 5.17 10.63
C GLY A 300 10.77 6.13 10.66
N ALA A 301 10.69 7.12 9.76
CA ALA A 301 9.57 8.04 9.66
C ALA A 301 8.90 7.97 8.29
N PHE A 302 7.57 7.95 8.25
CA PHE A 302 6.78 7.94 7.02
C PHE A 302 6.37 9.36 6.60
N SER A 303 6.08 9.54 5.32
CA SER A 303 5.58 10.81 4.76
C SER A 303 4.11 10.77 4.35
N GLY A 304 3.56 9.58 4.14
CA GLY A 304 2.15 9.42 3.76
C GLY A 304 1.83 7.96 3.54
N THR A 305 1.67 7.18 4.62
CA THR A 305 1.46 5.74 4.47
C THR A 305 0.18 5.44 3.71
N HIS A 306 0.26 4.53 2.72
CA HIS A 306 -0.88 4.19 1.87
C HIS A 306 -1.22 2.71 1.90
N GLY A 307 -0.30 1.81 1.58
CA GLY A 307 -0.49 0.37 1.65
C GLY A 307 0.36 -0.29 2.73
N SER A 308 -0.10 -1.39 3.30
CA SER A 308 0.71 -2.21 4.21
C SER A 308 0.29 -3.67 4.18
N ASN A 309 1.22 -4.56 4.51
CA ASN A 309 0.91 -5.96 4.77
C ASN A 309 1.96 -6.60 5.69
N TRP A 310 1.56 -7.69 6.32
CA TRP A 310 2.39 -8.50 7.20
C TRP A 310 2.99 -9.69 6.46
N ASP A 311 4.19 -10.12 6.87
CA ASP A 311 4.64 -11.47 6.55
C ASP A 311 4.28 -12.46 7.68
N LYS A 312 4.52 -13.75 7.44
CA LYS A 312 4.22 -14.83 8.40
C LYS A 312 5.02 -14.70 9.72
N SER A 313 6.16 -14.01 9.69
CA SER A 313 7.01 -13.77 10.86
C SER A 313 6.57 -12.58 11.70
N GLY A 314 5.59 -11.81 11.23
CA GLY A 314 5.08 -10.61 11.89
C GLY A 314 5.88 -9.36 11.56
N ASN A 315 6.70 -9.38 10.52
CA ASN A 315 7.28 -8.16 9.98
C ASN A 315 6.21 -7.40 9.19
N LEU A 316 6.28 -6.08 9.20
CA LEU A 316 5.33 -5.21 8.52
C LEU A 316 6.02 -4.48 7.36
N TYR A 317 5.42 -4.52 6.19
CA TYR A 317 5.83 -3.75 5.02
C TYR A 317 4.85 -2.62 4.82
N VAL A 318 5.36 -1.41 4.63
CA VAL A 318 4.55 -0.19 4.51
C VAL A 318 5.03 0.64 3.33
N GLN A 319 4.11 0.97 2.43
CA GLN A 319 4.36 1.84 1.30
C GLN A 319 3.85 3.26 1.59
N ASP A 320 4.67 4.26 1.31
CA ASP A 320 4.25 5.67 1.29
C ASP A 320 3.59 6.03 -0.06
N TRP A 321 2.58 6.87 -0.04
CA TRP A 321 2.14 7.68 -1.16
C TRP A 321 3.20 8.74 -1.43
N ASN A 322 4.03 8.51 -2.46
CA ASN A 322 5.27 9.27 -2.61
C ASN A 322 5.72 9.36 -4.07
N VAL A 323 6.22 10.52 -4.49
CA VAL A 323 6.67 10.77 -5.87
C VAL A 323 7.87 9.92 -6.27
N SER A 324 8.78 9.63 -5.33
CA SER A 324 9.97 8.81 -5.56
C SER A 324 9.73 7.32 -5.33
N GLY A 325 8.58 6.97 -4.72
CA GLY A 325 8.20 5.60 -4.41
C GLY A 325 9.01 4.99 -3.27
N ARG A 326 8.39 4.94 -2.07
CA ARG A 326 9.03 4.39 -0.87
C ARG A 326 8.25 3.22 -0.32
N ILE A 327 8.96 2.14 -0.01
CA ILE A 327 8.47 1.03 0.80
C ILE A 327 9.48 0.77 1.92
N MET A 328 8.99 0.55 3.13
CA MET A 328 9.81 0.29 4.31
C MET A 328 9.45 -1.07 4.91
N LYS A 329 10.46 -1.86 5.25
CA LYS A 329 10.30 -3.08 6.04
C LYS A 329 10.57 -2.78 7.50
N LEU A 330 9.64 -3.17 8.37
CA LEU A 330 9.73 -3.12 9.82
C LEU A 330 9.84 -4.55 10.34
N VAL A 331 10.99 -4.92 10.88
CA VAL A 331 11.24 -6.25 11.47
C VAL A 331 10.82 -6.24 12.91
N ARG A 332 9.97 -7.19 13.29
CA ARG A 332 9.47 -7.30 14.66
C ARG A 332 10.58 -7.74 15.60
N VAL A 333 10.79 -6.96 16.66
CA VAL A 333 11.73 -7.30 17.73
C VAL A 333 11.06 -8.36 18.61
N LYS A 334 11.75 -9.49 18.82
CA LYS A 334 11.30 -10.60 19.64
C LYS A 334 11.59 -10.37 21.13
#